data_f6fd4b2b6def24e6cd2ca759a1010c38
#
_entry.id   f6fd4b2b6def24e6cd2ca759a1010c38
#
_cell.length_a   1.000
_cell.length_b   1.000
_cell.length_c   1.000
_cell.angle_alpha   90.00
_cell.angle_beta   90.00
_cell.angle_gamma   90.00
#
_symmetry.space_group_name_H-M   'P 1'
#
loop_
_entity.id
_entity.type
_entity.pdbx_description
1 polymer ?
#
loop_
_entity_poly.entity_id
_entity_poly.type
_entity_poly.pdbx_seq_one_letter_code
_entity_poly.pdbx_strand_id
1 'polypeptide(L)'
;MDKLNFKKRILFIGVPDMGYIGLDTLFYAGVNIVGVMGPLKTHNTYFNFKNFVKMRGLNFIEYDSLDNPDFINEIKELNIDLAVVCSFNNKIPKVFIDSIKDGIVNVHPSLLPQYRGGNPYSWVIINGEKDTGVTLH
;
A
#
# COMPACT_ATOMS: atom_id res chain seq x y z
N MET A 1 -19.04 10.55 11.39
CA MET A 1 -18.68 10.10 10.03
C MET A 1 -19.31 8.74 9.83
N ASP A 2 -20.28 8.61 8.92
CA ASP A 2 -20.89 7.31 8.64
C ASP A 2 -19.83 6.39 8.04
N LYS A 3 -19.68 5.19 8.61
CA LYS A 3 -18.74 4.20 8.09
C LYS A 3 -19.16 3.82 6.68
N LEU A 4 -18.25 3.96 5.73
CA LEU A 4 -18.47 3.49 4.36
C LEU A 4 -18.76 2.00 4.39
N ASN A 5 -19.96 1.60 3.92
CA ASN A 5 -20.30 0.18 3.76
C ASN A 5 -19.58 -0.37 2.51
N PHE A 6 -18.26 -0.42 2.59
CA PHE A 6 -17.41 -0.82 1.47
C PHE A 6 -17.22 -2.33 1.49
N LYS A 7 -17.97 -3.04 0.65
CA LYS A 7 -17.99 -4.51 0.63
C LYS A 7 -16.75 -5.14 -0.01
N LYS A 8 -15.95 -4.37 -0.78
CA LYS A 8 -14.75 -4.89 -1.45
C LYS A 8 -13.70 -5.32 -0.45
N ARG A 9 -13.02 -6.41 -0.77
CA ARG A 9 -11.90 -6.97 0.00
C ARG A 9 -10.61 -6.26 -0.40
N ILE A 10 -10.07 -5.48 0.50
CA ILE A 10 -8.92 -4.60 0.22
C ILE A 10 -7.63 -5.19 0.79
N LEU A 11 -6.60 -5.28 -0.05
CA LEU A 11 -5.22 -5.45 0.36
C LEU A 11 -4.58 -4.08 0.49
N PHE A 12 -4.01 -3.76 1.64
CA PHE A 12 -3.19 -2.56 1.79
C PHE A 12 -1.71 -2.93 1.65
N ILE A 13 -0.95 -2.12 0.89
CA ILE A 13 0.49 -2.29 0.71
C ILE A 13 1.16 -0.94 1.03
N GLY A 14 2.05 -0.92 2.01
CA GLY A 14 2.71 0.32 2.38
C GLY A 14 3.90 0.11 3.30
N VAL A 15 4.78 1.11 3.32
CA VAL A 15 5.91 1.15 4.24
C VAL A 15 5.77 2.34 5.18
N PRO A 16 6.48 2.38 6.32
CA PRO A 16 6.40 3.46 7.30
C PRO A 16 6.46 4.87 6.72
N ASP A 17 6.06 5.82 7.52
CA ASP A 17 5.68 7.20 7.29
C ASP A 17 4.29 7.30 6.66
N MET A 18 4.17 7.54 5.38
CA MET A 18 2.87 7.67 4.71
C MET A 18 2.04 6.37 4.73
N GLY A 19 2.70 5.20 4.83
CA GLY A 19 2.00 3.92 4.97
C GLY A 19 1.20 3.81 6.27
N TYR A 20 1.69 4.37 7.38
CA TYR A 20 0.92 4.44 8.64
C TYR A 20 -0.35 5.27 8.47
N ILE A 21 -0.21 6.45 7.87
CA ILE A 21 -1.33 7.39 7.66
C ILE A 21 -2.36 6.78 6.70
N GLY A 22 -1.90 6.20 5.59
CA GLY A 22 -2.78 5.57 4.60
C GLY A 22 -3.57 4.40 5.18
N LEU A 23 -2.90 3.54 5.95
CA LEU A 23 -3.56 2.41 6.61
C LEU A 23 -4.59 2.88 7.63
N ASP A 24 -4.25 3.84 8.49
CA ASP A 24 -5.17 4.39 9.48
C ASP A 24 -6.37 5.06 8.84
N THR A 25 -6.17 5.79 7.77
CA THR A 25 -7.26 6.44 7.04
C THR A 25 -8.29 5.42 6.57
N LEU A 26 -7.84 4.33 5.94
CA LEU A 26 -8.74 3.26 5.47
C LEU A 26 -9.38 2.50 6.64
N PHE A 27 -8.61 2.22 7.69
CA PHE A 27 -9.09 1.48 8.86
C PHE A 27 -10.21 2.25 9.59
N TYR A 28 -10.01 3.53 9.89
CA TYR A 28 -11.01 4.36 10.57
C TYR A 28 -12.20 4.71 9.69
N ALA A 29 -12.03 4.71 8.36
CA ALA A 29 -13.13 4.84 7.41
C ALA A 29 -14.01 3.56 7.34
N GLY A 30 -13.60 2.46 7.98
CA GLY A 30 -14.35 1.20 8.01
C GLY A 30 -14.23 0.37 6.73
N VAL A 31 -13.13 0.57 5.97
CA VAL A 31 -12.83 -0.23 4.79
C VAL A 31 -12.53 -1.68 5.21
N ASN A 32 -13.03 -2.65 4.45
CA ASN A 32 -12.79 -4.07 4.69
C ASN A 32 -11.37 -4.47 4.26
N ILE A 33 -10.40 -4.24 5.14
CA ILE A 33 -8.98 -4.58 4.92
C ILE A 33 -8.77 -6.04 5.29
N VAL A 34 -8.52 -6.90 4.30
CA VAL A 34 -8.36 -8.35 4.49
C VAL A 34 -6.90 -8.76 4.68
N GLY A 35 -5.97 -7.88 4.36
CA GLY A 35 -4.54 -8.09 4.55
C GLY A 35 -3.75 -6.80 4.44
N VAL A 36 -2.60 -6.77 5.07
CA VAL A 36 -1.66 -5.65 5.03
C VAL A 36 -0.27 -6.19 4.74
N MET A 37 0.35 -5.68 3.70
CA MET A 37 1.75 -5.93 3.36
C MET A 37 2.59 -4.70 3.71
N GLY A 38 3.74 -4.93 4.29
CA GLY A 38 4.65 -3.88 4.74
C GLY A 38 6.09 -4.08 4.25
N PRO A 39 7.06 -3.55 4.98
CA PRO A 39 8.47 -3.77 4.68
C PRO A 39 8.85 -5.24 4.78
N LEU A 40 9.87 -5.66 4.03
CA LEU A 40 10.50 -6.98 4.17
C LEU A 40 11.09 -7.17 5.57
N LYS A 41 11.22 -8.43 6.01
CA LYS A 41 11.80 -8.80 7.33
C LYS A 41 13.19 -8.22 7.58
N THR A 42 13.95 -8.01 6.54
CA THR A 42 15.31 -7.43 6.59
C THR A 42 15.33 -5.91 6.83
N HIS A 43 14.20 -5.25 6.68
CA HIS A 43 14.11 -3.80 6.86
C HIS A 43 13.99 -3.43 8.35
N ASN A 44 14.69 -2.38 8.78
CA ASN A 44 14.72 -1.94 10.18
C ASN A 44 13.35 -1.53 10.75
N THR A 45 12.40 -1.13 9.91
CA THR A 45 11.05 -0.73 10.32
C THR A 45 10.04 -1.89 10.32
N TYR A 46 10.45 -3.10 9.92
CA TYR A 46 9.56 -4.25 9.79
C TYR A 46 8.76 -4.54 11.07
N PHE A 47 9.44 -4.70 12.20
CA PHE A 47 8.78 -5.05 13.46
C PHE A 47 7.81 -3.98 13.96
N ASN A 48 8.18 -2.72 13.80
CA ASN A 48 7.32 -1.60 14.21
C ASN A 48 6.05 -1.57 13.37
N PHE A 49 6.17 -1.72 12.05
CA PHE A 49 5.02 -1.73 11.15
C PHE A 49 4.13 -2.96 11.37
N LYS A 50 4.72 -4.14 11.52
CA LYS A 50 3.98 -5.37 11.84
C LYS A 50 3.20 -5.25 13.15
N ASN A 51 3.82 -4.70 14.20
CA ASN A 51 3.14 -4.48 15.48
C ASN A 51 2.00 -3.47 15.34
N PHE A 52 2.21 -2.39 14.61
CA PHE A 52 1.20 -1.38 14.31
C PHE A 52 -0.04 -2.00 13.64
N VAL A 53 0.16 -2.89 12.67
CA VAL A 53 -0.91 -3.61 11.97
C VAL A 53 -1.65 -4.56 12.94
N LYS A 54 -0.89 -5.34 13.71
CA LYS A 54 -1.45 -6.32 14.66
C LYS A 54 -2.26 -5.67 15.78
N MET A 55 -1.85 -4.51 16.28
CA MET A 55 -2.60 -3.75 17.30
C MET A 55 -4.01 -3.33 16.83
N ARG A 56 -4.23 -3.31 15.53
CA ARG A 56 -5.55 -3.04 14.89
C ARG A 56 -6.35 -4.30 14.60
N GLY A 57 -5.84 -5.47 15.00
CA GLY A 57 -6.47 -6.75 14.70
C GLY A 57 -6.42 -7.13 13.21
N LEU A 58 -5.55 -6.47 12.42
CA LEU A 58 -5.42 -6.73 11.00
C LEU A 58 -4.42 -7.86 10.71
N ASN A 59 -4.65 -8.58 9.62
CA ASN A 59 -3.76 -9.63 9.14
C ASN A 59 -2.53 -9.03 8.45
N PHE A 60 -1.35 -9.26 9.02
CA PHE A 60 -0.09 -8.87 8.40
C PHE A 60 0.46 -10.00 7.54
N ILE A 61 0.61 -9.76 6.24
CA ILE A 61 1.07 -10.73 5.25
C ILE A 61 2.57 -10.52 5.03
N GLU A 62 3.34 -11.55 5.34
CA GLU A 62 4.78 -11.58 5.10
C GLU A 62 5.08 -12.12 3.69
N TYR A 63 6.12 -11.62 3.08
CA TYR A 63 6.58 -12.07 1.77
C TYR A 63 8.09 -11.91 1.65
N ASP A 64 8.70 -12.69 0.79
CA ASP A 64 10.11 -12.55 0.41
C ASP A 64 10.24 -11.95 -0.99
N SER A 65 9.37 -12.35 -1.91
CA SER A 65 9.28 -11.79 -3.25
C SER A 65 7.85 -11.75 -3.75
N LEU A 66 7.48 -10.66 -4.45
CA LEU A 66 6.14 -10.46 -5.03
C LEU A 66 5.88 -11.30 -6.28
N ASP A 67 6.90 -11.91 -6.88
CA ASP A 67 6.79 -12.78 -8.05
C ASP A 67 6.96 -14.27 -7.73
N ASN A 68 7.09 -14.62 -6.45
CA ASN A 68 7.13 -16.01 -6.01
C ASN A 68 5.80 -16.69 -6.34
N PRO A 69 5.78 -17.81 -7.09
CA PRO A 69 4.54 -18.48 -7.49
C PRO A 69 3.67 -18.95 -6.31
N ASP A 70 4.28 -19.46 -5.24
CA ASP A 70 3.54 -19.91 -4.06
C ASP A 70 2.88 -18.72 -3.36
N PHE A 71 3.60 -17.61 -3.22
CA PHE A 71 3.06 -16.39 -2.67
C PHE A 71 1.91 -15.82 -3.52
N ILE A 72 2.04 -15.85 -4.85
CA ILE A 72 0.95 -15.45 -5.77
C ILE A 72 -0.30 -16.30 -5.55
N ASN A 73 -0.15 -17.62 -5.34
CA ASN A 73 -1.27 -18.51 -5.05
C ASN A 73 -1.94 -18.16 -3.71
N GLU A 74 -1.17 -17.91 -2.66
CA GLU A 74 -1.69 -17.45 -1.36
C GLU A 74 -2.50 -16.15 -1.50
N ILE A 75 -2.00 -15.18 -2.27
CA ILE A 75 -2.71 -13.92 -2.53
C ILE A 75 -4.03 -14.14 -3.26
N LYS A 76 -4.06 -15.04 -4.24
CA LYS A 76 -5.30 -15.39 -4.96
C LYS A 76 -6.35 -16.02 -4.05
N GLU A 77 -5.94 -16.88 -3.10
CA GLU A 77 -6.85 -17.52 -2.13
C GLU A 77 -7.53 -16.50 -1.21
N LEU A 78 -6.92 -15.35 -0.98
CA LEU A 78 -7.50 -14.27 -0.19
C LEU A 78 -8.69 -13.57 -0.90
N ASN A 79 -8.92 -13.85 -2.19
CA ASN A 79 -10.01 -13.24 -2.98
C ASN A 79 -10.05 -11.72 -2.84
N ILE A 80 -8.91 -11.07 -3.05
CA ILE A 80 -8.76 -9.63 -2.97
C ILE A 80 -9.41 -8.97 -4.18
N ASP A 81 -10.28 -7.99 -3.93
CA ASP A 81 -10.88 -7.22 -5.01
C ASP A 81 -9.96 -6.13 -5.52
N LEU A 82 -9.32 -5.38 -4.64
CA LEU A 82 -8.46 -4.25 -5.01
C LEU A 82 -7.29 -4.13 -4.02
N ALA A 83 -6.11 -3.82 -4.51
CA ALA A 83 -5.01 -3.41 -3.66
C ALA A 83 -4.84 -1.88 -3.66
N VAL A 84 -4.55 -1.32 -2.48
CA VAL A 84 -4.22 0.09 -2.29
C VAL A 84 -2.78 0.19 -1.85
N VAL A 85 -1.97 0.89 -2.62
CA VAL A 85 -0.55 1.10 -2.36
C VAL A 85 -0.33 2.53 -1.86
N CYS A 86 0.37 2.66 -0.74
CA CYS A 86 0.73 3.96 -0.19
C CYS A 86 2.18 3.91 0.32
N SER A 87 3.07 4.63 -0.35
CA SER A 87 4.50 4.65 0.00
C SER A 87 5.14 3.25 -0.03
N PHE A 88 5.30 2.70 -1.23
CA PHE A 88 5.96 1.41 -1.44
C PHE A 88 7.12 1.57 -2.41
N ASN A 89 8.32 1.21 -1.98
CA ASN A 89 9.56 1.55 -2.69
C ASN A 89 9.97 0.53 -3.77
N ASN A 90 9.35 -0.64 -3.78
CA ASN A 90 9.68 -1.69 -4.73
C ASN A 90 8.73 -1.64 -5.93
N LYS A 91 9.26 -2.01 -7.10
CA LYS A 91 8.42 -2.21 -8.28
C LYS A 91 7.52 -3.41 -8.06
N ILE A 92 6.24 -3.23 -8.29
CA ILE A 92 5.25 -4.33 -8.23
C ILE A 92 5.24 -5.05 -9.58
N PRO A 93 5.58 -6.35 -9.63
CA PRO A 93 5.61 -7.09 -10.87
C PRO A 93 4.20 -7.33 -11.43
N LYS A 94 4.12 -7.43 -12.76
CA LYS A 94 2.83 -7.61 -13.46
C LYS A 94 2.07 -8.86 -12.98
N VAL A 95 2.77 -9.95 -12.70
CA VAL A 95 2.15 -11.19 -12.21
C VAL A 95 1.40 -10.99 -10.89
N PHE A 96 1.92 -10.13 -10.01
CA PHE A 96 1.25 -9.76 -8.76
C PHE A 96 0.02 -8.87 -9.04
N ILE A 97 0.15 -7.87 -9.93
CA ILE A 97 -0.96 -7.00 -10.31
C ILE A 97 -2.12 -7.83 -10.88
N ASP A 98 -1.80 -8.77 -11.77
CA ASP A 98 -2.77 -9.65 -12.42
C ASP A 98 -3.43 -10.67 -11.45
N SER A 99 -2.86 -10.86 -10.26
CA SER A 99 -3.45 -11.71 -9.21
C SER A 99 -4.57 -11.03 -8.42
N ILE A 100 -4.71 -9.71 -8.54
CA ILE A 100 -5.73 -8.90 -7.89
C ILE A 100 -6.86 -8.61 -8.87
N LYS A 101 -8.10 -8.90 -8.48
CA LYS A 101 -9.27 -8.87 -9.37
C LYS A 101 -9.47 -7.56 -10.12
N ASP A 102 -9.48 -6.44 -9.41
CA ASP A 102 -9.69 -5.10 -9.96
C ASP A 102 -8.35 -4.31 -10.08
N GLY A 103 -7.22 -5.00 -9.89
CA GLY A 103 -5.89 -4.42 -9.98
C GLY A 103 -5.46 -3.64 -8.73
N ILE A 104 -4.63 -2.64 -8.94
CA ILE A 104 -3.95 -1.88 -7.88
C ILE A 104 -4.15 -0.38 -8.11
N VAL A 105 -4.42 0.35 -7.04
CA VAL A 105 -4.39 1.83 -7.03
C VAL A 105 -3.23 2.28 -6.15
N ASN A 106 -2.36 3.11 -6.72
CA ASN A 106 -1.24 3.71 -6.00
C ASN A 106 -1.52 5.17 -5.65
N VAL A 107 -1.27 5.52 -4.40
CA VAL A 107 -1.31 6.91 -3.90
C VAL A 107 0.08 7.51 -4.06
N HIS A 108 0.27 8.33 -5.10
CA HIS A 108 1.56 8.94 -5.43
C HIS A 108 1.56 10.43 -5.05
N PRO A 109 2.48 10.88 -4.15
CA PRO A 109 2.46 12.25 -3.63
C PRO A 109 3.15 13.23 -4.59
N SER A 110 2.67 13.32 -5.83
CA SER A 110 3.00 14.35 -6.80
C SER A 110 1.90 14.50 -7.86
N LEU A 111 1.96 15.55 -8.63
CA LEU A 111 1.16 15.73 -9.85
C LEU A 111 1.84 14.99 -11.01
N LEU A 112 1.52 13.71 -11.19
CA LEU A 112 2.06 12.92 -12.30
C LEU A 112 1.71 13.58 -13.67
N PRO A 113 2.63 13.50 -14.65
CA PRO A 113 3.85 12.72 -14.72
C PRO A 113 5.08 13.34 -14.07
N GLN A 114 4.94 14.50 -13.41
CA GLN A 114 6.02 15.16 -12.71
C GLN A 114 6.40 14.39 -11.44
N TYR A 115 7.69 14.39 -11.10
CA TYR A 115 8.22 13.78 -9.88
C TYR A 115 7.86 12.29 -9.73
N ARG A 116 8.00 11.52 -10.81
CA ARG A 116 7.92 10.05 -10.79
C ARG A 116 9.08 9.47 -9.99
N GLY A 117 8.87 8.32 -9.37
CA GLY A 117 9.89 7.60 -8.59
C GLY A 117 9.82 7.86 -7.10
N GLY A 118 10.92 7.65 -6.39
CA GLY A 118 10.98 7.74 -4.93
C GLY A 118 11.08 9.18 -4.41
N ASN A 119 10.54 9.42 -3.22
CA ASN A 119 10.60 10.70 -2.49
C ASN A 119 10.15 11.94 -3.29
N PRO A 120 9.02 11.91 -3.99
CA PRO A 120 8.59 13.01 -4.85
C PRO A 120 8.43 14.33 -4.10
N TYR A 121 7.91 14.31 -2.87
CA TYR A 121 7.76 15.50 -2.03
C TYR A 121 9.10 16.20 -1.72
N SER A 122 10.17 15.44 -1.52
CA SER A 122 11.50 16.02 -1.31
C SER A 122 11.99 16.77 -2.56
N TRP A 123 11.77 16.18 -3.74
CA TRP A 123 12.16 16.82 -5.01
C TRP A 123 11.33 18.06 -5.32
N VAL A 124 10.05 18.07 -4.99
CA VAL A 124 9.17 19.25 -5.08
C VAL A 124 9.75 20.42 -4.28
N ILE A 125 10.19 20.16 -3.03
CA ILE A 125 10.78 21.17 -2.16
C ILE A 125 12.15 21.63 -2.70
N ILE A 126 13.02 20.68 -3.08
CA ILE A 126 14.37 21.00 -3.61
C ILE A 126 14.28 21.86 -4.87
N ASN A 127 13.31 21.62 -5.74
CA ASN A 127 13.10 22.38 -6.95
C ASN A 127 12.34 23.72 -6.74
N GLY A 128 11.97 24.01 -5.50
CA GLY A 128 11.30 25.27 -5.16
C GLY A 128 9.89 25.42 -5.74
N GLU A 129 9.21 24.29 -6.00
CA GLU A 129 7.83 24.30 -6.49
C GLU A 129 6.90 24.94 -5.44
N LYS A 130 5.97 25.73 -5.91
CA LYS A 130 4.99 26.40 -5.04
C LYS A 130 3.74 25.55 -4.80
N ASP A 131 3.43 24.70 -5.75
CA ASP A 131 2.25 23.84 -5.76
C ASP A 131 2.64 22.40 -6.04
N THR A 132 1.97 21.48 -5.38
CA THR A 132 2.04 20.05 -5.68
C THR A 132 0.69 19.40 -5.34
N GLY A 133 0.61 18.09 -5.52
CA GLY A 133 -0.62 17.35 -5.25
C GLY A 133 -0.38 15.87 -5.06
N VAL A 134 -1.47 15.11 -5.11
CA VAL A 134 -1.46 13.65 -5.01
C VAL A 134 -2.18 13.09 -6.24
N THR A 135 -1.59 12.10 -6.87
CA THR A 135 -2.20 11.36 -7.97
C THR A 135 -2.57 9.95 -7.52
N LEU A 136 -3.80 9.56 -7.79
CA LEU A 136 -4.24 8.16 -7.70
C LEU A 136 -4.14 7.54 -9.09
N HIS A 137 -3.37 6.47 -9.25
CA HIS A 137 -3.16 5.84 -10.55
C HIS A 137 -3.03 4.32 -10.46
#